data_c4f02d8670b23fd21ee32edecdaa1dfd
#
_entry.id   c4f02d8670b23fd21ee32edecdaa1dfd
#
_cell.length_a   1.000
_cell.length_b   1.000
_cell.length_c   1.000
_cell.angle_alpha   90.00
_cell.angle_beta   90.00
_cell.angle_gamma   90.00
#
_symmetry.space_group_name_H-M   'P 1'
#
loop_
_entity.id
_entity.type
_entity.pdbx_description
1 polymer ?
#
loop_
_entity_poly.entity_id
_entity_poly.type
_entity_poly.pdbx_seq_one_letter_code
_entity_poly.pdbx_strand_id
1 'polypeptide(L)'
;MKHLITTRDFDRGEIEALFEDAREFLDEKPRVLLEGKSVTTIFFENSTRTLSSFESAARRLGARVLRLDVSRSSSSKGETLYDTAANLDAMGPHAIIVRHQHSGVPYLLAKHLHCPVLNAGDGKHAHPSKALLDLFTIKEHFKDD
;
A
#
# COMPACT_ATOMS: atom_id res chain seq x y z
N MET A 1 0.91 11.23 10.90
CA MET A 1 1.27 10.22 9.90
C MET A 1 0.00 9.65 9.30
N LYS A 2 -0.10 9.63 7.98
CA LYS A 2 -1.31 9.20 7.29
C LYS A 2 -1.15 7.80 6.69
N HIS A 3 -2.14 6.94 6.97
CA HIS A 3 -2.24 5.61 6.37
C HIS A 3 -3.24 5.62 5.21
N LEU A 4 -3.16 4.65 4.33
CA LEU A 4 -4.17 4.39 3.30
C LEU A 4 -4.81 3.01 3.55
N ILE A 5 -5.76 2.97 4.47
CA ILE A 5 -6.47 1.75 4.86
C ILE A 5 -7.78 1.61 4.08
N THR A 6 -8.54 2.70 3.98
CA THR A 6 -9.75 2.80 3.18
C THR A 6 -9.78 4.14 2.45
N THR A 7 -10.64 4.27 1.46
CA THR A 7 -10.84 5.55 0.77
C THR A 7 -11.42 6.62 1.70
N ARG A 8 -12.00 6.22 2.82
CA ARG A 8 -12.53 7.13 3.85
C ARG A 8 -11.44 7.88 4.60
N ASP A 9 -10.19 7.44 4.51
CA ASP A 9 -9.05 8.13 5.12
C ASP A 9 -8.72 9.46 4.42
N PHE A 10 -9.31 9.69 3.25
CA PHE A 10 -9.05 10.85 2.41
C PHE A 10 -10.33 11.63 2.14
N ASP A 11 -10.28 12.95 2.28
CA ASP A 11 -11.36 13.82 1.84
C ASP A 11 -11.29 14.04 0.32
N ARG A 12 -12.29 14.73 -0.22
CA ARG A 12 -12.37 15.01 -1.65
C ARG A 12 -11.15 15.78 -2.17
N GLY A 13 -10.71 16.77 -1.43
CA GLY A 13 -9.54 17.59 -1.82
C GLY A 13 -8.27 16.75 -1.90
N GLU A 14 -8.06 15.86 -0.94
CA GLU A 14 -6.92 14.96 -0.93
C GLU A 14 -6.96 13.96 -2.10
N ILE A 15 -8.14 13.43 -2.43
CA ILE A 15 -8.31 12.54 -3.58
C ILE A 15 -8.02 13.28 -4.88
N GLU A 16 -8.52 14.51 -5.02
CA GLU A 16 -8.23 15.34 -6.20
C GLU A 16 -6.74 15.61 -6.35
N ALA A 17 -6.04 15.87 -5.24
CA ALA A 17 -4.59 16.06 -5.24
C ALA A 17 -3.85 14.80 -5.69
N LEU A 18 -4.29 13.62 -5.25
CA LEU A 18 -3.74 12.34 -5.71
C LEU A 18 -3.94 12.15 -7.22
N PHE A 19 -5.09 12.56 -7.73
CA PHE A 19 -5.38 12.47 -9.17
C PHE A 19 -4.51 13.42 -10.00
N GLU A 20 -4.23 14.62 -9.49
CA GLU A 20 -3.28 15.53 -10.13
C GLU A 20 -1.87 14.91 -10.19
N ASP A 21 -1.41 14.32 -9.09
CA ASP A 21 -0.14 13.61 -9.06
C ASP A 21 -0.13 12.46 -10.07
N ALA A 22 -1.22 11.70 -10.15
CA ALA A 22 -1.34 10.59 -11.08
C ALA A 22 -1.24 11.06 -12.53
N ARG A 23 -1.86 12.20 -12.88
CA ARG A 23 -1.76 12.78 -14.22
C ARG A 23 -0.32 13.16 -14.56
N GLU A 24 0.40 13.74 -13.60
CA GLU A 24 1.81 14.09 -13.80
C GLU A 24 2.67 12.84 -14.04
N PHE A 25 2.38 11.73 -13.37
CA PHE A 25 3.09 10.47 -13.58
C PHE A 25 2.81 9.84 -14.94
N LEU A 26 1.65 10.11 -15.54
CA LEU A 26 1.34 9.63 -16.90
C LEU A 26 2.25 10.26 -17.97
N ASP A 27 2.82 11.42 -17.72
CA ASP A 27 3.74 12.09 -18.63
C ASP A 27 5.17 11.52 -18.61
N GLU A 28 5.35 10.38 -17.98
CA GLU A 28 6.57 9.53 -18.01
C GLU A 28 7.88 10.17 -17.50
N LYS A 29 7.83 11.29 -16.81
CA LYS A 29 9.03 11.84 -16.21
C LYS A 29 9.35 11.12 -14.91
N PRO A 30 10.51 10.44 -14.80
CA PRO A 30 10.88 9.80 -13.55
C PRO A 30 10.97 10.83 -12.43
N ARG A 31 10.26 10.58 -11.33
CA ARG A 31 10.33 11.39 -10.12
C ARG A 31 10.93 10.54 -9.01
N VAL A 32 12.14 10.87 -8.59
CA VAL A 32 12.85 10.12 -7.56
C VAL A 32 12.50 10.67 -6.19
N LEU A 33 11.21 10.55 -5.81
CA LEU A 33 10.68 11.10 -4.57
C LEU A 33 11.04 10.29 -3.33
N LEU A 34 11.39 9.03 -3.50
CA LEU A 34 11.64 8.09 -2.41
C LEU A 34 13.10 7.60 -2.37
N GLU A 35 14.02 8.38 -2.93
CA GLU A 35 15.44 8.03 -2.85
C GLU A 35 15.89 7.95 -1.38
N GLY A 36 16.61 6.89 -1.05
CA GLY A 36 17.06 6.64 0.32
C GLY A 36 15.97 6.08 1.24
N LYS A 37 14.75 5.90 0.73
CA LYS A 37 13.64 5.32 1.51
C LYS A 37 13.49 3.84 1.22
N SER A 38 12.91 3.12 2.17
CA SER A 38 12.61 1.70 2.03
C SER A 38 11.12 1.45 2.15
N VAL A 39 10.61 0.61 1.25
CA VAL A 39 9.22 0.16 1.25
C VAL A 39 9.23 -1.35 1.41
N THR A 40 8.48 -1.83 2.37
CA THR A 40 8.33 -3.27 2.62
C THR A 40 6.97 -3.73 2.15
N THR A 41 6.94 -4.80 1.36
CA THR A 41 5.69 -5.46 0.96
C THR A 41 5.54 -6.76 1.72
N ILE A 42 4.34 -6.99 2.26
CA ILE A 42 4.00 -8.23 2.96
C ILE A 42 2.61 -8.67 2.53
N PHE A 43 2.56 -9.73 1.73
CA PHE A 43 1.32 -10.27 1.19
C PHE A 43 1.06 -11.64 1.80
N PHE A 44 0.01 -11.72 2.61
CA PHE A 44 -0.46 -12.96 3.22
C PHE A 44 -1.36 -13.76 2.26
N GLU A 45 -1.83 -13.10 1.21
CA GLU A 45 -2.65 -13.68 0.16
C GLU A 45 -1.98 -13.41 -1.18
N ASN A 46 -1.92 -14.39 -2.06
CA ASN A 46 -1.30 -14.22 -3.37
C ASN A 46 -2.10 -13.27 -4.26
N SER A 47 -1.43 -12.23 -4.71
CA SER A 47 -1.94 -11.34 -5.75
C SER A 47 -0.76 -10.76 -6.53
N THR A 48 -0.29 -11.52 -7.51
CA THR A 48 0.90 -11.18 -8.29
C THR A 48 0.76 -9.81 -8.97
N ARG A 49 -0.39 -9.52 -9.54
CA ARG A 49 -0.63 -8.25 -10.23
C ARG A 49 -0.51 -7.06 -9.29
N THR A 50 -1.19 -7.13 -8.14
CA THR A 50 -1.18 -6.05 -7.15
C THR A 50 0.22 -5.86 -6.57
N LEU A 51 0.88 -6.96 -6.20
CA LEU A 51 2.23 -6.93 -5.65
C LEU A 51 3.22 -6.30 -6.65
N SER A 52 3.22 -6.77 -7.88
CA SER A 52 4.11 -6.27 -8.94
C SER A 52 3.88 -4.80 -9.22
N SER A 53 2.63 -4.36 -9.22
CA SER A 53 2.23 -2.97 -9.44
C SER A 53 2.80 -2.05 -8.36
N PHE A 54 2.61 -2.41 -7.09
CA PHE A 54 3.14 -1.62 -5.97
C PHE A 54 4.66 -1.60 -5.96
N GLU A 55 5.30 -2.74 -6.18
CA GLU A 55 6.77 -2.83 -6.17
C GLU A 55 7.38 -2.04 -7.33
N SER A 56 6.77 -2.12 -8.51
CA SER A 56 7.20 -1.33 -9.67
C SER A 56 7.08 0.17 -9.40
N ALA A 57 5.95 0.60 -8.84
CA ALA A 57 5.74 2.00 -8.49
C ALA A 57 6.76 2.50 -7.47
N ALA A 58 7.01 1.73 -6.42
CA ALA A 58 7.99 2.10 -5.40
C ALA A 58 9.41 2.22 -5.98
N ARG A 59 9.80 1.27 -6.84
CA ARG A 59 11.12 1.31 -7.50
C ARG A 59 11.25 2.51 -8.45
N ARG A 60 10.20 2.83 -9.18
CA ARG A 60 10.19 3.99 -10.08
C ARG A 60 10.35 5.31 -9.33
N LEU A 61 9.89 5.35 -8.08
CA LEU A 61 10.07 6.50 -7.20
C LEU A 61 11.43 6.52 -6.50
N GLY A 62 12.27 5.51 -6.75
CA GLY A 62 13.63 5.43 -6.20
C GLY A 62 13.72 4.72 -4.86
N ALA A 63 12.65 4.11 -4.36
CA ALA A 63 12.68 3.38 -3.12
C ALA A 63 13.39 2.04 -3.25
N ARG A 64 14.01 1.61 -2.15
CA ARG A 64 14.41 0.22 -2.00
C ARG A 64 13.20 -0.58 -1.57
N VAL A 65 12.99 -1.73 -2.20
CA VAL A 65 11.84 -2.59 -1.93
C VAL A 65 12.31 -3.88 -1.27
N LEU A 66 11.78 -4.15 -0.10
CA LEU A 66 11.96 -5.42 0.60
C LEU A 66 10.65 -6.19 0.54
N ARG A 67 10.66 -7.34 -0.11
CA ARG A 67 9.52 -8.24 -0.12
C ARG A 67 9.69 -9.26 0.99
N LEU A 68 8.71 -9.35 1.89
CA LEU A 68 8.67 -10.39 2.89
C LEU A 68 7.72 -11.49 2.48
N ASP A 69 8.25 -12.70 2.40
CA ASP A 69 7.43 -13.89 2.16
C ASP A 69 6.87 -14.38 3.49
N VAL A 70 5.54 -14.39 3.57
CA VAL A 70 4.87 -15.02 4.69
C VAL A 70 4.70 -16.49 4.35
N SER A 71 5.63 -17.31 4.78
CA SER A 71 5.49 -18.74 4.59
C SER A 71 4.34 -19.24 5.48
N ARG A 72 3.56 -20.21 4.97
CA ARG A 72 2.51 -20.88 5.76
C ARG A 72 3.04 -21.45 7.08
N SER A 73 4.33 -21.72 7.17
CA SER A 73 4.98 -22.23 8.35
C SER A 73 5.10 -21.20 9.48
N SER A 74 5.19 -19.91 9.18
CA SER A 74 5.26 -18.85 10.21
C SER A 74 3.92 -18.69 10.92
N SER A 75 2.81 -18.70 10.18
CA SER A 75 1.48 -18.61 10.77
C SER A 75 1.10 -19.89 11.53
N SER A 76 1.62 -21.04 11.13
CA SER A 76 1.39 -22.32 11.82
C SER A 76 2.19 -22.46 13.11
N LYS A 77 3.22 -21.64 13.33
CA LYS A 77 4.06 -21.65 14.54
C LYS A 77 3.54 -20.73 15.64
N GLY A 78 2.33 -20.17 15.52
CA GLY A 78 1.72 -19.34 16.54
C GLY A 78 2.25 -17.92 16.60
N GLU A 79 2.90 -17.44 15.55
CA GLU A 79 3.30 -16.04 15.46
C GLU A 79 2.04 -15.17 15.40
N THR A 80 1.93 -14.23 16.36
CA THR A 80 0.80 -13.33 16.41
C THR A 80 0.98 -12.17 15.44
N LEU A 81 -0.12 -11.48 15.14
CA LEU A 81 -0.08 -10.27 14.32
C LEU A 81 0.80 -9.19 14.98
N TYR A 82 0.80 -9.13 16.31
CA TYR A 82 1.65 -8.21 17.08
C TYR A 82 3.13 -8.53 16.91
N ASP A 83 3.51 -9.80 16.92
CA ASP A 83 4.88 -10.23 16.68
C ASP A 83 5.33 -9.85 15.28
N THR A 84 4.46 -10.05 14.28
CA THR A 84 4.71 -9.65 12.90
C THR A 84 4.92 -8.14 12.81
N ALA A 85 4.05 -7.35 13.44
CA ALA A 85 4.16 -5.89 13.46
C ALA A 85 5.46 -5.43 14.12
N ALA A 86 5.83 -6.03 15.25
CA ALA A 86 7.07 -5.70 15.95
C ALA A 86 8.30 -5.99 15.09
N ASN A 87 8.32 -7.12 14.40
CA ASN A 87 9.42 -7.49 13.52
C ASN A 87 9.52 -6.54 12.31
N LEU A 88 8.39 -6.18 11.73
CA LEU A 88 8.34 -5.20 10.64
C LEU A 88 8.86 -3.84 11.08
N ASP A 89 8.40 -3.37 12.22
CA ASP A 89 8.77 -2.06 12.78
C ASP A 89 10.27 -1.99 13.09
N ALA A 90 10.83 -3.08 13.62
CA ALA A 90 12.24 -3.19 13.96
C ALA A 90 13.16 -3.07 12.73
N MET A 91 12.68 -3.39 11.55
CA MET A 91 13.45 -3.23 10.31
C MET A 91 13.50 -1.78 9.81
N GLY A 92 12.76 -0.87 10.46
CA GLY A 92 12.75 0.54 10.14
C GLY A 92 12.26 0.92 8.75
N PRO A 93 11.17 0.32 8.23
CA PRO A 93 10.67 0.68 6.91
C PRO A 93 10.08 2.09 6.92
N HIS A 94 10.13 2.76 5.78
CA HIS A 94 9.51 4.08 5.62
C HIS A 94 8.04 3.96 5.22
N ALA A 95 7.64 2.81 4.67
CA ALA A 95 6.24 2.47 4.40
C ALA A 95 6.09 0.96 4.31
N ILE A 96 4.89 0.48 4.63
CA ILE A 96 4.54 -0.93 4.49
C ILE A 96 3.30 -1.05 3.61
N ILE A 97 3.36 -1.98 2.67
CA ILE A 97 2.25 -2.34 1.80
C ILE A 97 1.83 -3.75 2.17
N VAL A 98 0.61 -3.91 2.64
CA VAL A 98 0.11 -5.18 3.17
C VAL A 98 -1.15 -5.64 2.45
N ARG A 99 -1.23 -6.93 2.15
CA ARG A 99 -2.44 -7.60 1.69
C ARG A 99 -2.72 -8.81 2.57
N HIS A 100 -3.96 -8.92 3.02
CA HIS A 100 -4.40 -10.00 3.90
C HIS A 100 -5.79 -10.47 3.53
N GLN A 101 -6.09 -11.76 3.74
CA GLN A 101 -7.41 -12.31 3.49
C GLN A 101 -8.47 -11.89 4.51
N HIS A 102 -8.04 -11.48 5.71
CA HIS A 102 -8.95 -11.06 6.76
C HIS A 102 -9.11 -9.54 6.82
N SER A 103 -10.37 -9.10 6.87
CA SER A 103 -10.73 -7.69 7.01
C SER A 103 -10.19 -7.11 8.31
N GLY A 104 -9.68 -5.88 8.23
CA GLY A 104 -9.19 -5.15 9.40
C GLY A 104 -7.73 -5.39 9.79
N VAL A 105 -7.04 -6.35 9.19
CA VAL A 105 -5.62 -6.62 9.51
C VAL A 105 -4.72 -5.41 9.21
N PRO A 106 -4.82 -4.74 8.05
CA PRO A 106 -4.01 -3.55 7.81
C PRO A 106 -4.23 -2.44 8.85
N TYR A 107 -5.47 -2.27 9.30
CA TYR A 107 -5.80 -1.30 10.34
C TYR A 107 -5.13 -1.66 11.68
N LEU A 108 -5.17 -2.94 12.07
CA LEU A 108 -4.51 -3.41 13.28
C LEU A 108 -3.00 -3.24 13.20
N LEU A 109 -2.38 -3.57 12.07
CA LEU A 109 -0.95 -3.35 11.86
C LEU A 109 -0.58 -1.88 11.98
N ALA A 110 -1.40 -1.00 11.40
CA ALA A 110 -1.17 0.45 11.43
C ALA A 110 -1.11 1.00 12.85
N LYS A 111 -1.83 0.42 13.78
CA LYS A 111 -1.81 0.82 15.20
C LYS A 111 -0.49 0.53 15.89
N HIS A 112 0.28 -0.44 15.39
CA HIS A 112 1.50 -0.93 16.04
C HIS A 112 2.78 -0.58 15.26
N LEU A 113 2.65 0.09 14.12
CA LEU A 113 3.77 0.47 13.28
C LEU A 113 4.03 1.97 13.33
N HIS A 114 5.31 2.35 13.21
CA HIS A 114 5.75 3.75 13.21
C HIS A 114 5.95 4.30 11.79
N CYS A 115 5.34 3.69 10.81
CA CYS A 115 5.39 4.13 9.41
C CYS A 115 3.99 4.05 8.76
N PRO A 116 3.77 4.75 7.65
CA PRO A 116 2.54 4.62 6.88
C PRO A 116 2.29 3.19 6.44
N VAL A 117 1.04 2.76 6.53
CA VAL A 117 0.56 1.46 6.08
C VAL A 117 -0.42 1.66 4.93
N LEU A 118 -0.16 0.99 3.80
CA LEU A 118 -1.03 0.98 2.64
C LEU A 118 -1.70 -0.39 2.53
N ASN A 119 -3.02 -0.37 2.51
CA ASN A 119 -3.82 -1.58 2.34
C ASN A 119 -3.88 -1.97 0.86
N ALA A 120 -3.27 -3.08 0.50
CA ALA A 120 -3.30 -3.63 -0.86
C ALA A 120 -4.43 -4.67 -1.05
N GLY A 121 -5.39 -4.69 -0.12
CA GLY A 121 -6.56 -5.55 -0.10
C GLY A 121 -6.68 -6.32 1.21
N ASP A 122 -7.83 -6.26 1.86
CA ASP A 122 -8.11 -7.00 3.08
C ASP A 122 -9.46 -7.73 2.99
N GLY A 123 -9.45 -8.84 2.28
CA GLY A 123 -10.62 -9.67 2.10
C GLY A 123 -11.74 -8.95 1.34
N LYS A 124 -12.92 -8.92 1.94
CA LYS A 124 -14.10 -8.24 1.37
C LYS A 124 -14.25 -6.79 1.85
N HIS A 125 -13.34 -6.31 2.67
CA HIS A 125 -13.47 -5.01 3.33
C HIS A 125 -13.09 -3.85 2.41
N ALA A 126 -11.82 -3.76 1.99
CA ALA A 126 -11.35 -2.62 1.23
C ALA A 126 -10.16 -2.96 0.33
N HIS A 127 -10.06 -2.26 -0.76
CA HIS A 127 -8.89 -2.22 -1.62
C HIS A 127 -8.78 -0.79 -2.16
N PRO A 128 -8.30 0.14 -1.33
CA PRO A 128 -8.40 1.58 -1.63
C PRO A 128 -7.65 2.00 -2.89
N SER A 129 -6.47 1.45 -3.17
CA SER A 129 -5.74 1.79 -4.40
C SER A 129 -6.52 1.37 -5.65
N LYS A 130 -7.20 0.22 -5.61
CA LYS A 130 -8.05 -0.25 -6.72
C LYS A 130 -9.25 0.67 -6.91
N ALA A 131 -9.92 1.03 -5.82
CA ALA A 131 -11.06 1.95 -5.87
C ALA A 131 -10.67 3.32 -6.42
N LEU A 132 -9.53 3.86 -5.99
CA LEU A 132 -9.00 5.14 -6.48
C LEU A 132 -8.61 5.05 -7.96
N LEU A 133 -8.00 3.95 -8.38
CA LEU A 133 -7.64 3.72 -9.78
C LEU A 133 -8.89 3.69 -10.67
N ASP A 134 -9.92 2.97 -10.25
CA ASP A 134 -11.16 2.88 -11.00
C ASP A 134 -11.85 4.26 -11.08
N LEU A 135 -11.90 4.97 -9.97
CA LEU A 135 -12.47 6.32 -9.92
C LEU A 135 -11.68 7.29 -10.81
N PHE A 136 -10.36 7.24 -10.79
CA PHE A 136 -9.51 8.03 -11.66
C PHE A 136 -9.81 7.76 -13.13
N THR A 137 -9.92 6.49 -13.50
CA THR A 137 -10.23 6.07 -14.87
C THR A 137 -11.58 6.60 -15.31
N ILE A 138 -12.59 6.49 -14.47
CA ILE A 138 -13.95 7.01 -14.76
C ILE A 138 -13.89 8.53 -14.95
N LYS A 139 -13.23 9.24 -14.05
CA LYS A 139 -13.11 10.69 -14.10
C LYS A 139 -12.38 11.17 -15.36
N GLU A 140 -11.30 10.50 -15.73
CA GLU A 140 -10.57 10.86 -16.96
C GLU A 140 -11.36 10.57 -18.23
N HIS A 141 -12.24 9.57 -18.19
CA HIS A 141 -13.10 9.22 -19.32
C HIS A 141 -14.27 10.21 -19.50
N PHE A 142 -14.81 10.74 -18.40
CA PHE A 142 -15.94 11.67 -18.38
C PHE A 142 -15.50 13.07 -17.89
N LYS A 143 -14.52 13.65 -18.57
CA LYS A 143 -13.88 14.91 -18.15
C LYS A 143 -14.80 16.12 -18.04
N ASP A 144 -15.96 16.07 -18.68
CA ASP A 144 -16.88 17.20 -18.74
C ASP A 144 -18.02 17.14 -17.72
N ASP A 145 -17.95 16.20 -16.79
CA ASP A 145 -18.94 16.04 -15.72
C ASP A 145 -18.35 16.53 -14.36
#